data_e3d32790e5c394eb6acbf3cdad10d0f4
#
_entry.id   e3d32790e5c394eb6acbf3cdad10d0f4
#
_cell.length_a   1.000
_cell.length_b   1.000
_cell.length_c   1.000
_cell.angle_alpha   90.00
_cell.angle_beta   90.00
_cell.angle_gamma   90.00
#
_symmetry.space_group_name_H-M   'P 1'
#
loop_
_entity.id
_entity.type
_entity.pdbx_description
1 polymer ?
#
loop_
_entity_poly.entity_id
_entity_poly.type
_entity_poly.pdbx_seq_one_letter_code
_entity_poly.pdbx_strand_id
1 'polypeptide(L)'
;QVLNGLFRIKNWTFQNQGSYLKSDATPLSSKFLRNQSQMRFHFDKNWIGSSLRLEDNQEKDKTTNQFSALSQKFTEYGLFTGRGDTTKVFVELGYLRRANDSLQSGLIQRVNSSQTFIFKSKLIQTNKSDLSLYANYRILHFVDATRKKEPTLNSRIVYTDRFFNQLIQSTTVYETNSGTIPQQEFTYLEVPVGQGVYTWNDYNDNGIQELQEFEVAPFVDQAKFIRVFLPNRIYIKTHQNKFSQSVTLNANQWQNEKGVKKLLSYFYNQTAFIIDRKTRSDGANFELNPFSGSNENVLGLNSSLRNSLFYNRGKQNHSITYSYLENKTKNLLSIGSQEAANSSHQLQYNHLYQKSWLFGFFAKTIKTAIESENFSEKNYDISGYQLAPKISYLFSKNTSWDLFYELQKKENQIGVSETLLQNRFGTAFSYSGDKKFILNGEVSFYQNKFEGNEFSSVGFQMLEGLQTGQNLTWRLLLQKNITQFLDINFNYQGRKSETSQAIHTGNVQLRVYF
;
A
#
# COMPACT_ATOMS: atom_id res chain seq x y z
N GLN A 1 -33.51 0.62 19.46
CA GLN A 1 -33.33 -0.18 20.68
C GLN A 1 -32.21 -1.17 20.47
N VAL A 2 -31.33 -1.31 21.46
CA VAL A 2 -30.22 -2.27 21.45
C VAL A 2 -30.30 -3.08 22.73
N LEU A 3 -30.19 -4.41 22.60
CA LEU A 3 -30.21 -5.34 23.71
C LEU A 3 -28.90 -6.16 23.67
N ASN A 4 -28.12 -6.08 24.76
CA ASN A 4 -26.92 -6.89 24.94
C ASN A 4 -27.04 -7.66 26.25
N GLY A 5 -26.83 -8.97 26.19
CA GLY A 5 -26.87 -9.83 27.37
C GLY A 5 -25.73 -10.85 27.35
N LEU A 6 -25.06 -11.04 28.49
CA LEU A 6 -24.11 -12.09 28.73
C LEU A 6 -24.47 -12.80 30.05
N PHE A 7 -24.84 -14.07 29.95
CA PHE A 7 -25.21 -14.90 31.11
C PHE A 7 -24.26 -16.07 31.21
N ARG A 8 -23.77 -16.34 32.42
CA ARG A 8 -22.93 -17.50 32.73
C ARG A 8 -23.58 -18.30 33.85
N ILE A 9 -23.88 -19.56 33.58
CA ILE A 9 -24.50 -20.49 34.54
C ILE A 9 -23.66 -21.78 34.52
N LYS A 10 -22.92 -22.03 35.58
CA LYS A 10 -21.98 -23.17 35.65
C LYS A 10 -21.07 -23.17 34.39
N ASN A 11 -21.14 -24.24 33.62
CA ASN A 11 -20.34 -24.46 32.40
C ASN A 11 -20.93 -23.82 31.12
N TRP A 12 -22.09 -23.18 31.23
CA TRP A 12 -22.78 -22.55 30.12
C TRP A 12 -22.48 -21.07 30.04
N THR A 13 -22.24 -20.60 28.84
CA THR A 13 -22.16 -19.18 28.51
C THR A 13 -23.16 -18.87 27.41
N PHE A 14 -24.06 -17.92 27.65
CA PHE A 14 -25.05 -17.43 26.71
C PHE A 14 -24.73 -15.97 26.43
N GLN A 15 -24.58 -15.65 25.16
CA GLN A 15 -24.40 -14.28 24.71
C GLN A 15 -25.48 -13.94 23.69
N ASN A 16 -26.15 -12.83 23.88
CA ASN A 16 -27.11 -12.29 22.92
C ASN A 16 -26.81 -10.81 22.65
N GLN A 17 -26.87 -10.44 21.39
CA GLN A 17 -26.79 -9.06 20.94
C GLN A 17 -27.90 -8.83 19.92
N GLY A 18 -28.81 -7.93 20.21
CA GLY A 18 -29.92 -7.58 19.35
C GLY A 18 -30.01 -6.08 19.12
N SER A 19 -30.44 -5.69 17.94
CA SER A 19 -30.80 -4.30 17.63
C SER A 19 -32.06 -4.26 16.80
N TYR A 20 -32.93 -3.33 17.11
CA TYR A 20 -34.17 -3.07 16.37
C TYR A 20 -34.30 -1.57 16.12
N LEU A 21 -34.44 -1.21 14.84
CA LEU A 21 -34.72 0.14 14.40
C LEU A 21 -35.97 0.13 13.52
N LYS A 22 -36.89 1.05 13.77
CA LYS A 22 -38.02 1.35 12.91
C LYS A 22 -37.98 2.85 12.62
N SER A 23 -38.05 3.19 11.35
CA SER A 23 -38.20 4.57 10.89
C SER A 23 -39.47 4.66 10.05
N ASP A 24 -40.28 5.66 10.30
CA ASP A 24 -41.56 5.89 9.64
C ASP A 24 -41.57 7.30 9.03
N ALA A 25 -40.69 7.51 8.07
CA ALA A 25 -40.58 8.76 7.33
C ALA A 25 -41.41 8.71 6.04
N THR A 26 -41.67 9.86 5.43
CA THR A 26 -42.29 9.96 4.10
C THR A 26 -41.19 10.33 3.11
N PRO A 27 -41.04 9.66 1.94
CA PRO A 27 -41.95 8.63 1.39
C PRO A 27 -41.64 7.18 1.81
N LEU A 28 -40.55 6.93 2.58
CA LEU A 28 -40.07 5.58 2.88
C LEU A 28 -40.32 5.20 4.35
N SER A 29 -40.71 3.96 4.57
CA SER A 29 -40.73 3.32 5.89
C SER A 29 -39.68 2.21 5.93
N SER A 30 -38.86 2.15 6.98
CA SER A 30 -37.86 1.12 7.14
C SER A 30 -37.98 0.40 8.48
N LYS A 31 -37.68 -0.89 8.45
CA LYS A 31 -37.61 -1.78 9.60
C LYS A 31 -36.32 -2.56 9.52
N PHE A 32 -35.50 -2.46 10.53
CA PHE A 32 -34.25 -3.19 10.63
C PHE A 32 -34.22 -3.96 11.94
N LEU A 33 -34.07 -5.28 11.84
CA LEU A 33 -33.88 -6.19 12.96
C LEU A 33 -32.60 -6.98 12.75
N ARG A 34 -31.71 -6.95 13.72
CA ARG A 34 -30.54 -7.81 13.80
C ARG A 34 -30.50 -8.50 15.14
N ASN A 35 -30.27 -9.80 15.14
CA ASN A 35 -30.01 -10.57 16.36
C ASN A 35 -28.85 -11.53 16.12
N GLN A 36 -27.97 -11.62 17.10
CA GLN A 36 -26.90 -12.60 17.18
C GLN A 36 -26.92 -13.24 18.56
N SER A 37 -27.20 -14.54 18.61
CA SER A 37 -27.20 -15.34 19.81
C SER A 37 -26.12 -16.40 19.72
N GLN A 38 -25.41 -16.64 20.80
CA GLN A 38 -24.42 -17.68 20.90
C GLN A 38 -24.55 -18.40 22.23
N MET A 39 -24.49 -19.71 22.19
CA MET A 39 -24.48 -20.58 23.34
C MET A 39 -23.23 -21.43 23.32
N ARG A 40 -22.54 -21.56 24.45
CA ARG A 40 -21.32 -22.35 24.58
C ARG A 40 -21.37 -23.15 25.89
N PHE A 41 -21.05 -24.43 25.80
CA PHE A 41 -20.87 -25.32 26.92
C PHE A 41 -19.40 -25.69 27.05
N HIS A 42 -18.83 -25.51 28.24
CA HIS A 42 -17.43 -25.82 28.55
C HIS A 42 -17.36 -27.09 29.38
N PHE A 43 -16.44 -28.01 29.03
CA PHE A 43 -16.14 -29.22 29.80
C PHE A 43 -14.63 -29.46 29.71
N ASP A 44 -13.98 -29.44 30.87
CA ASP A 44 -12.52 -29.46 30.97
C ASP A 44 -11.90 -28.33 30.12
N LYS A 45 -11.03 -28.74 29.19
CA LYS A 45 -10.35 -27.85 28.22
C LYS A 45 -11.10 -27.76 26.89
N ASN A 46 -12.29 -28.38 26.79
CA ASN A 46 -13.05 -28.42 25.56
C ASN A 46 -14.29 -27.53 25.65
N TRP A 47 -14.83 -27.18 24.52
CA TRP A 47 -16.14 -26.54 24.40
C TRP A 47 -16.88 -27.00 23.15
N ILE A 48 -18.17 -26.95 23.23
CA ILE A 48 -19.08 -27.08 22.12
C ILE A 48 -20.09 -25.92 22.18
N GLY A 49 -20.52 -25.43 21.03
CA GLY A 49 -21.49 -24.37 21.03
C GLY A 49 -22.24 -24.25 19.72
N SER A 50 -23.27 -23.42 19.77
CA SER A 50 -24.09 -23.06 18.63
C SER A 50 -24.25 -21.54 18.54
N SER A 51 -24.55 -21.06 17.35
CA SER A 51 -24.85 -19.65 17.10
C SER A 51 -26.04 -19.51 16.15
N LEU A 52 -26.81 -18.46 16.37
CA LEU A 52 -27.92 -18.05 15.51
C LEU A 52 -27.72 -16.56 15.18
N ARG A 53 -27.73 -16.22 13.89
CA ARG A 53 -27.72 -14.82 13.43
C ARG A 53 -28.91 -14.61 12.50
N LEU A 54 -29.64 -13.54 12.76
CA LEU A 54 -30.79 -13.12 11.99
C LEU A 54 -30.57 -11.65 11.61
N GLU A 55 -30.87 -11.34 10.36
CA GLU A 55 -30.99 -9.95 9.92
C GLU A 55 -32.19 -9.83 9.01
N ASP A 56 -33.05 -8.85 9.27
CA ASP A 56 -34.24 -8.54 8.50
C ASP A 56 -34.27 -7.02 8.27
N ASN A 57 -33.89 -6.61 7.09
CA ASN A 57 -33.90 -5.22 6.64
C ASN A 57 -34.98 -5.07 5.57
N GLN A 58 -36.04 -4.38 5.91
CA GLN A 58 -37.17 -4.12 5.03
C GLN A 58 -37.37 -2.62 4.89
N GLU A 59 -37.35 -2.16 3.65
CA GLU A 59 -37.67 -0.79 3.28
C GLU A 59 -38.82 -0.80 2.29
N LYS A 60 -39.88 -0.02 2.58
CA LYS A 60 -41.07 0.08 1.74
C LYS A 60 -41.31 1.53 1.34
N ASP A 61 -41.68 1.72 0.09
CA ASP A 61 -42.26 2.95 -0.41
C ASP A 61 -43.73 3.00 0.05
N LYS A 62 -44.10 4.06 0.77
CA LYS A 62 -45.47 4.22 1.29
C LYS A 62 -46.52 4.55 0.22
N THR A 63 -46.09 5.13 -0.90
CA THR A 63 -46.96 5.52 -1.98
C THR A 63 -47.38 4.30 -2.81
N THR A 64 -46.37 3.48 -3.15
CA THR A 64 -46.61 2.27 -3.99
C THR A 64 -46.84 1.00 -3.16
N ASN A 65 -46.54 1.05 -1.85
CA ASN A 65 -46.53 -0.09 -0.94
C ASN A 65 -45.61 -1.24 -1.36
N GLN A 66 -44.62 -0.96 -2.20
CA GLN A 66 -43.65 -1.92 -2.70
C GLN A 66 -42.35 -1.91 -1.87
N PHE A 67 -41.71 -3.06 -1.80
CA PHE A 67 -40.38 -3.14 -1.19
C PHE A 67 -39.32 -2.49 -2.07
N SER A 68 -38.44 -1.74 -1.44
CA SER A 68 -37.21 -1.23 -2.07
C SER A 68 -36.26 -2.37 -2.42
N ALA A 69 -35.48 -2.21 -3.47
CA ALA A 69 -34.40 -3.13 -3.87
C ALA A 69 -33.38 -3.41 -2.77
N LEU A 70 -33.27 -2.53 -1.77
CA LEU A 70 -32.39 -2.68 -0.61
C LEU A 70 -32.94 -3.66 0.45
N SER A 71 -34.20 -4.10 0.31
CA SER A 71 -34.80 -5.04 1.26
C SER A 71 -34.19 -6.43 1.15
N GLN A 72 -33.67 -6.91 2.27
CA GLN A 72 -32.97 -8.20 2.35
C GLN A 72 -33.16 -8.84 3.73
N LYS A 73 -33.05 -10.18 3.76
CA LYS A 73 -33.08 -10.95 4.98
C LYS A 73 -32.08 -12.08 4.93
N PHE A 74 -31.47 -12.42 6.06
CA PHE A 74 -30.74 -13.67 6.17
C PHE A 74 -30.95 -14.36 7.51
N THR A 75 -30.77 -15.67 7.48
CA THR A 75 -30.71 -16.53 8.66
C THR A 75 -29.46 -17.39 8.57
N GLU A 76 -28.69 -17.43 9.66
CA GLU A 76 -27.46 -18.20 9.75
C GLU A 76 -27.44 -19.03 11.03
N TYR A 77 -27.21 -20.32 10.89
CA TYR A 77 -27.04 -21.26 11.98
C TYR A 77 -25.58 -21.71 12.02
N GLY A 78 -24.99 -21.75 13.21
CA GLY A 78 -23.62 -22.19 13.42
C GLY A 78 -23.50 -23.27 14.49
N LEU A 79 -22.59 -24.19 14.24
CA LEU A 79 -22.10 -25.16 15.23
C LEU A 79 -20.58 -25.02 15.32
N PHE A 80 -20.03 -25.10 16.50
CA PHE A 80 -18.58 -25.03 16.68
C PHE A 80 -18.15 -25.88 17.87
N THR A 81 -16.93 -26.40 17.77
CA THR A 81 -16.28 -27.14 18.84
C THR A 81 -14.81 -26.76 18.90
N GLY A 82 -14.22 -26.84 20.07
CA GLY A 82 -12.84 -26.51 20.22
C GLY A 82 -12.21 -27.08 21.48
N ARG A 83 -10.89 -26.95 21.54
CA ARG A 83 -10.07 -27.39 22.66
C ARG A 83 -8.94 -26.40 22.95
N GLY A 84 -8.67 -26.18 24.21
CA GLY A 84 -7.58 -25.33 24.70
C GLY A 84 -8.10 -24.10 25.43
N ASP A 85 -7.31 -23.03 25.38
CA ASP A 85 -7.66 -21.71 25.94
C ASP A 85 -7.58 -20.69 24.80
N THR A 86 -8.71 -20.06 24.47
CA THR A 86 -8.81 -19.08 23.36
C THR A 86 -7.90 -17.86 23.53
N THR A 87 -7.42 -17.60 24.74
CA THR A 87 -6.45 -16.53 25.02
C THR A 87 -4.99 -17.01 24.89
N LYS A 88 -4.77 -18.31 24.77
CA LYS A 88 -3.45 -18.96 24.67
C LYS A 88 -3.41 -19.89 23.46
N VAL A 89 -3.25 -21.18 23.70
CA VAL A 89 -3.20 -22.22 22.67
C VAL A 89 -4.56 -22.88 22.56
N PHE A 90 -5.12 -22.90 21.35
CA PHE A 90 -6.42 -23.52 21.09
C PHE A 90 -6.57 -23.95 19.62
N VAL A 91 -7.55 -24.82 19.40
CA VAL A 91 -8.07 -25.20 18.10
C VAL A 91 -9.59 -25.14 18.15
N GLU A 92 -10.22 -24.52 17.15
CA GLU A 92 -11.67 -24.43 17.00
C GLU A 92 -12.07 -24.80 15.57
N LEU A 93 -13.05 -25.69 15.43
CA LEU A 93 -13.72 -26.05 14.19
C LEU A 93 -15.14 -25.50 14.22
N GLY A 94 -15.58 -24.91 13.13
CA GLY A 94 -16.92 -24.36 12.97
C GLY A 94 -17.58 -24.76 11.66
N TYR A 95 -18.89 -24.89 11.69
CA TYR A 95 -19.74 -25.05 10.52
C TYR A 95 -20.87 -24.04 10.59
N LEU A 96 -21.07 -23.28 9.49
CA LEU A 96 -22.18 -22.33 9.36
C LEU A 96 -23.01 -22.68 8.15
N ARG A 97 -24.33 -22.59 8.30
CA ARG A 97 -25.30 -22.63 7.21
C ARG A 97 -26.07 -21.33 7.17
N ARG A 98 -25.99 -20.62 6.07
CA ARG A 98 -26.64 -19.34 5.87
C ARG A 98 -27.57 -19.39 4.68
N ALA A 99 -28.71 -18.76 4.83
CA ALA A 99 -29.73 -18.59 3.82
C ALA A 99 -29.99 -17.10 3.62
N ASN A 100 -29.92 -16.62 2.38
CA ASN A 100 -30.11 -15.21 2.03
C ASN A 100 -31.36 -15.06 1.18
N ASP A 101 -32.19 -14.10 1.55
CA ASP A 101 -33.42 -13.73 0.85
C ASP A 101 -33.27 -12.26 0.39
N SER A 102 -33.67 -11.95 -0.83
CA SER A 102 -33.70 -10.59 -1.37
C SER A 102 -34.95 -10.37 -2.22
N LEU A 103 -35.18 -9.13 -2.62
CA LEU A 103 -36.34 -8.79 -3.45
C LEU A 103 -36.22 -9.44 -4.83
N GLN A 104 -37.22 -10.24 -5.18
CA GLN A 104 -37.41 -10.87 -6.49
C GLN A 104 -38.87 -10.74 -6.88
N SER A 105 -39.14 -10.13 -8.02
CA SER A 105 -40.52 -9.95 -8.53
C SER A 105 -41.50 -9.37 -7.50
N GLY A 106 -41.05 -8.39 -6.70
CA GLY A 106 -41.86 -7.71 -5.68
C GLY A 106 -41.99 -8.42 -4.33
N LEU A 107 -41.40 -9.60 -4.17
CA LEU A 107 -41.43 -10.40 -2.93
C LEU A 107 -40.01 -10.69 -2.42
N ILE A 108 -39.87 -10.77 -1.10
CA ILE A 108 -38.61 -11.20 -0.48
C ILE A 108 -38.55 -12.73 -0.52
N GLN A 109 -37.69 -13.27 -1.38
CA GLN A 109 -37.57 -14.70 -1.64
C GLN A 109 -36.12 -15.16 -1.52
N ARG A 110 -35.95 -16.48 -1.29
CA ARG A 110 -34.62 -17.12 -1.24
C ARG A 110 -33.90 -16.96 -2.57
N VAL A 111 -32.69 -16.36 -2.53
CA VAL A 111 -31.83 -16.20 -3.72
C VAL A 111 -30.64 -17.12 -3.69
N ASN A 112 -30.12 -17.39 -2.50
CA ASN A 112 -28.99 -18.32 -2.34
C ASN A 112 -28.89 -18.86 -0.92
N SER A 113 -28.12 -19.92 -0.76
CA SER A 113 -27.68 -20.44 0.55
C SER A 113 -26.20 -20.77 0.53
N SER A 114 -25.55 -20.74 1.68
CA SER A 114 -24.14 -21.11 1.77
C SER A 114 -23.86 -22.04 2.94
N GLN A 115 -22.87 -22.89 2.74
CA GLN A 115 -22.25 -23.72 3.76
C GLN A 115 -20.82 -23.23 3.94
N THR A 116 -20.40 -23.04 5.18
CA THR A 116 -19.08 -22.50 5.51
C THR A 116 -18.42 -23.37 6.56
N PHE A 117 -17.20 -23.82 6.28
CA PHE A 117 -16.35 -24.54 7.21
C PHE A 117 -15.27 -23.57 7.70
N ILE A 118 -15.10 -23.51 9.01
CA ILE A 118 -14.19 -22.58 9.66
C ILE A 118 -13.18 -23.36 10.49
N PHE A 119 -11.92 -23.02 10.33
CA PHE A 119 -10.83 -23.47 11.19
C PHE A 119 -10.16 -22.24 11.81
N LYS A 120 -10.04 -22.25 13.14
CA LYS A 120 -9.31 -21.23 13.88
C LYS A 120 -8.39 -21.91 14.87
N SER A 121 -7.15 -21.47 14.92
CA SER A 121 -6.21 -22.00 15.89
C SER A 121 -5.13 -21.00 16.25
N LYS A 122 -4.61 -21.16 17.44
CA LYS A 122 -3.34 -20.65 17.89
C LYS A 122 -2.54 -21.85 18.41
N LEU A 123 -1.65 -22.37 17.56
CA LEU A 123 -0.97 -23.64 17.81
C LEU A 123 0.26 -23.49 18.70
N ILE A 124 0.93 -22.34 18.58
CA ILE A 124 2.13 -22.00 19.35
C ILE A 124 1.92 -20.61 19.94
N GLN A 125 2.20 -20.48 21.23
CA GLN A 125 2.30 -19.19 21.90
C GLN A 125 3.33 -19.30 23.02
N THR A 126 4.53 -18.86 22.73
CA THR A 126 5.64 -18.77 23.68
C THR A 126 6.25 -17.37 23.59
N ASN A 127 7.20 -17.08 24.49
CA ASN A 127 7.95 -15.82 24.41
C ASN A 127 8.86 -15.74 23.16
N LYS A 128 9.12 -16.88 22.49
CA LYS A 128 10.00 -16.96 21.31
C LYS A 128 9.21 -17.15 20.02
N SER A 129 8.13 -17.95 20.05
CA SER A 129 7.42 -18.39 18.86
C SER A 129 5.91 -18.22 19.02
N ASP A 130 5.24 -17.78 17.97
CA ASP A 130 3.78 -17.66 17.85
C ASP A 130 3.34 -18.20 16.48
N LEU A 131 2.35 -19.11 16.47
CA LEU A 131 1.77 -19.64 15.24
C LEU A 131 0.25 -19.62 15.34
N SER A 132 -0.37 -18.84 14.46
CA SER A 132 -1.82 -18.71 14.35
C SER A 132 -2.28 -19.08 12.95
N LEU A 133 -3.39 -19.85 12.84
CA LEU A 133 -4.00 -20.22 11.58
C LEU A 133 -5.50 -19.91 11.60
N TYR A 134 -5.96 -19.39 10.50
CA TYR A 134 -7.38 -19.19 10.21
C TYR A 134 -7.67 -19.67 8.80
N ALA A 135 -8.76 -20.42 8.61
CA ALA A 135 -9.26 -20.78 7.30
C ALA A 135 -10.80 -20.77 7.30
N ASN A 136 -11.35 -20.29 6.22
CA ASN A 136 -12.78 -20.22 5.96
C ASN A 136 -13.03 -20.68 4.53
N TYR A 137 -13.63 -21.87 4.39
CA TYR A 137 -14.05 -22.41 3.10
C TYR A 137 -15.56 -22.36 3.01
N ARG A 138 -16.07 -21.58 2.04
CA ARG A 138 -17.51 -21.36 1.83
C ARG A 138 -17.93 -21.83 0.46
N ILE A 139 -19.06 -22.54 0.37
CA ILE A 139 -19.71 -22.95 -0.87
C ILE A 139 -21.05 -22.22 -0.94
N LEU A 140 -21.22 -21.38 -1.96
CA LEU A 140 -22.45 -20.67 -2.26
C LEU A 140 -23.28 -21.45 -3.29
N HIS A 141 -24.54 -21.68 -2.98
CA HIS A 141 -25.53 -22.36 -3.84
C HIS A 141 -26.61 -21.35 -4.21
N PHE A 142 -26.87 -21.17 -5.49
CA PHE A 142 -27.92 -20.30 -5.99
C PHE A 142 -29.21 -21.11 -6.13
N VAL A 143 -30.36 -20.45 -5.95
CA VAL A 143 -31.70 -21.05 -6.25
C VAL A 143 -31.86 -21.18 -7.77
N ASP A 144 -31.32 -20.23 -8.52
CA ASP A 144 -31.24 -20.30 -9.98
C ASP A 144 -30.33 -21.47 -10.40
N ALA A 145 -30.90 -22.50 -10.96
CA ALA A 145 -30.21 -23.72 -11.38
C ALA A 145 -29.22 -23.51 -12.55
N THR A 146 -29.33 -22.40 -13.28
CA THR A 146 -28.38 -22.05 -14.36
C THR A 146 -27.04 -21.59 -13.82
N ARG A 147 -26.99 -21.11 -12.59
CA ARG A 147 -25.77 -20.62 -11.92
C ARG A 147 -25.01 -21.75 -11.22
N LYS A 148 -23.74 -21.88 -11.54
CA LYS A 148 -22.85 -22.86 -10.89
C LYS A 148 -22.60 -22.47 -9.44
N LYS A 149 -22.34 -23.50 -8.60
CA LYS A 149 -21.88 -23.30 -7.22
C LYS A 149 -20.60 -22.50 -7.21
N GLU A 150 -20.46 -21.60 -6.23
CA GLU A 150 -19.29 -20.73 -6.09
C GLU A 150 -18.56 -21.04 -4.77
N PRO A 151 -17.46 -21.80 -4.82
CA PRO A 151 -16.59 -21.96 -3.67
C PRO A 151 -15.72 -20.71 -3.48
N THR A 152 -15.47 -20.36 -2.23
CA THR A 152 -14.54 -19.30 -1.83
C THR A 152 -13.66 -19.79 -0.70
N LEU A 153 -12.39 -19.44 -0.73
CA LEU A 153 -11.43 -19.77 0.31
C LEU A 153 -10.77 -18.48 0.82
N ASN A 154 -10.86 -18.26 2.13
CA ASN A 154 -10.15 -17.20 2.82
C ASN A 154 -9.31 -17.84 3.92
N SER A 155 -8.01 -17.63 3.92
CA SER A 155 -7.14 -18.16 4.97
C SER A 155 -6.07 -17.16 5.35
N ARG A 156 -5.56 -17.32 6.56
CA ARG A 156 -4.44 -16.54 7.08
C ARG A 156 -3.58 -17.40 7.98
N ILE A 157 -2.28 -17.41 7.72
CA ILE A 157 -1.25 -18.04 8.54
C ILE A 157 -0.32 -16.94 9.01
N VAL A 158 -0.07 -16.86 10.30
CA VAL A 158 0.92 -15.94 10.89
C VAL A 158 1.87 -16.78 11.73
N TYR A 159 3.14 -16.72 11.36
CA TYR A 159 4.21 -17.37 12.10
C TYR A 159 5.29 -16.35 12.45
N THR A 160 5.59 -16.22 13.73
CA THR A 160 6.69 -15.38 14.23
C THR A 160 7.62 -16.23 15.06
N ASP A 161 8.92 -16.10 14.85
CA ASP A 161 9.92 -16.78 15.64
C ASP A 161 11.16 -15.90 15.92
N ARG A 162 11.82 -16.19 17.05
CA ARG A 162 13.02 -15.51 17.54
C ARG A 162 14.08 -16.55 17.88
N PHE A 163 14.95 -16.80 16.91
CA PHE A 163 16.01 -17.80 17.03
C PHE A 163 17.26 -17.23 17.73
N PHE A 164 18.04 -18.09 18.36
CA PHE A 164 19.37 -17.80 18.91
C PHE A 164 19.41 -16.56 19.82
N ASN A 165 18.52 -16.52 20.83
CA ASN A 165 18.38 -15.36 21.72
C ASN A 165 18.12 -14.04 20.99
N GLN A 166 17.21 -14.06 20.00
CA GLN A 166 16.80 -12.90 19.20
C GLN A 166 17.85 -12.42 18.18
N LEU A 167 18.90 -13.20 17.91
CA LEU A 167 19.82 -12.91 16.82
C LEU A 167 19.11 -12.85 15.48
N ILE A 168 18.19 -13.80 15.26
CA ILE A 168 17.33 -13.87 14.08
C ILE A 168 15.89 -13.72 14.54
N GLN A 169 15.19 -12.75 13.99
CA GLN A 169 13.75 -12.59 14.17
C GLN A 169 13.08 -12.72 12.80
N SER A 170 12.09 -13.60 12.72
CA SER A 170 11.38 -13.92 11.49
C SER A 170 9.88 -13.77 11.71
N THR A 171 9.19 -13.12 10.79
CA THR A 171 7.72 -13.07 10.75
C THR A 171 7.27 -13.40 9.34
N THR A 172 6.44 -14.43 9.24
CA THR A 172 5.82 -14.88 7.99
C THR A 172 4.31 -14.70 8.09
N VAL A 173 3.73 -14.06 7.09
CA VAL A 173 2.28 -13.97 6.94
C VAL A 173 1.91 -14.47 5.56
N TYR A 174 0.99 -15.42 5.49
CA TYR A 174 0.38 -15.87 4.25
C TYR A 174 -1.14 -15.72 4.34
N GLU A 175 -1.72 -15.09 3.34
CA GLU A 175 -3.16 -14.86 3.25
C GLU A 175 -3.67 -15.26 1.87
N THR A 176 -4.83 -15.86 1.81
CA THR A 176 -5.56 -16.10 0.58
C THR A 176 -6.99 -15.63 0.71
N ASN A 177 -7.50 -14.96 -0.32
CA ASN A 177 -8.85 -14.41 -0.35
C ASN A 177 -9.49 -14.64 -1.72
N SER A 178 -10.75 -15.04 -1.70
CA SER A 178 -11.59 -15.05 -2.91
C SER A 178 -12.46 -13.79 -2.90
N GLY A 179 -12.51 -13.08 -4.02
CA GLY A 179 -13.26 -11.83 -4.13
C GLY A 179 -13.57 -11.45 -5.57
N THR A 180 -13.86 -10.19 -5.78
CA THR A 180 -14.08 -9.59 -7.09
C THR A 180 -13.33 -8.28 -7.18
N ILE A 181 -12.84 -7.93 -8.37
CA ILE A 181 -12.32 -6.60 -8.68
C ILE A 181 -13.17 -5.96 -9.77
N PRO A 182 -13.46 -4.65 -9.69
CA PRO A 182 -14.06 -3.95 -10.81
C PRO A 182 -13.04 -3.80 -11.95
N GLN A 183 -13.49 -3.96 -13.17
CA GLN A 183 -12.71 -3.52 -14.33
C GLN A 183 -12.77 -1.99 -14.33
N GLN A 184 -11.65 -1.35 -14.06
CA GLN A 184 -11.60 0.10 -13.84
C GLN A 184 -11.37 0.83 -15.15
N GLU A 185 -12.35 1.64 -15.53
CA GLU A 185 -12.19 2.70 -16.51
C GLU A 185 -11.80 3.99 -15.81
N PHE A 186 -11.00 4.82 -16.45
CA PHE A 186 -10.61 6.10 -15.90
C PHE A 186 -10.51 7.16 -16.98
N THR A 187 -10.57 8.41 -16.55
CA THR A 187 -10.27 9.59 -17.36
C THR A 187 -9.48 10.58 -16.53
N TYR A 188 -8.93 11.59 -17.19
CA TYR A 188 -8.27 12.69 -16.50
C TYR A 188 -9.17 13.90 -16.47
N LEU A 189 -9.26 14.55 -15.31
CA LEU A 189 -10.04 15.76 -15.09
C LEU A 189 -9.08 16.91 -14.77
N GLU A 190 -9.24 18.01 -15.48
CA GLU A 190 -8.47 19.22 -15.21
C GLU A 190 -8.90 19.87 -13.89
N VAL A 191 -7.94 20.31 -13.11
CA VAL A 191 -8.11 20.96 -11.82
C VAL A 191 -7.21 22.21 -11.76
N PRO A 192 -7.43 23.12 -10.83
CA PRO A 192 -6.54 24.26 -10.64
C PRO A 192 -5.09 23.84 -10.45
N VAL A 193 -4.18 24.64 -10.98
CA VAL A 193 -2.72 24.40 -10.93
C VAL A 193 -2.27 24.10 -9.50
N GLY A 194 -1.52 23.01 -9.33
CA GLY A 194 -1.02 22.57 -8.02
C GLY A 194 -1.98 21.74 -7.20
N GLN A 195 -3.22 21.52 -7.66
CA GLN A 195 -4.19 20.60 -7.03
C GLN A 195 -4.21 19.23 -7.72
N GLY A 196 -3.58 19.14 -8.90
CA GLY A 196 -3.46 17.90 -9.66
C GLY A 196 -2.28 17.03 -9.22
N VAL A 197 -2.12 15.93 -9.94
CA VAL A 197 -1.01 14.98 -9.82
C VAL A 197 -0.36 14.75 -11.17
N TYR A 198 -1.08 14.99 -12.25
CA TYR A 198 -0.65 14.71 -13.61
C TYR A 198 -0.52 16.00 -14.42
N THR A 199 0.36 15.96 -15.42
CA THR A 199 0.48 16.92 -16.52
C THR A 199 0.07 16.23 -17.82
N TRP A 200 -0.45 16.98 -18.77
CA TRP A 200 -0.69 16.52 -20.13
C TRP A 200 0.40 17.07 -21.05
N ASN A 201 1.00 16.20 -21.84
CA ASN A 201 2.00 16.53 -22.84
C ASN A 201 1.51 16.00 -24.19
N ASP A 202 1.13 16.89 -25.10
CA ASP A 202 0.72 16.56 -26.45
C ASP A 202 1.95 16.11 -27.26
N TYR A 203 2.21 14.79 -27.28
CA TYR A 203 3.41 14.22 -27.92
C TYR A 203 3.31 14.13 -29.44
N ASN A 204 2.09 14.18 -29.98
CA ASN A 204 1.82 14.05 -31.40
C ASN A 204 1.30 15.34 -32.06
N ASP A 205 1.23 16.46 -31.30
CA ASP A 205 0.78 17.78 -31.70
C ASP A 205 -0.64 17.78 -32.34
N ASN A 206 -1.55 16.90 -31.88
CA ASN A 206 -2.92 16.84 -32.42
C ASN A 206 -3.92 17.67 -31.61
N GLY A 207 -3.55 18.21 -30.46
CA GLY A 207 -4.38 19.00 -29.57
C GLY A 207 -5.48 18.19 -28.84
N ILE A 208 -5.46 16.86 -28.90
CA ILE A 208 -6.45 15.97 -28.29
C ILE A 208 -5.82 15.32 -27.05
N GLN A 209 -6.53 15.39 -25.92
CA GLN A 209 -6.07 14.76 -24.68
C GLN A 209 -6.23 13.24 -24.73
N GLU A 210 -5.18 12.54 -25.10
CA GLU A 210 -5.13 11.08 -25.15
C GLU A 210 -4.57 10.51 -23.83
N LEU A 211 -5.06 9.34 -23.41
CA LEU A 211 -4.71 8.76 -22.09
C LEU A 211 -3.20 8.47 -21.93
N GLN A 212 -2.50 8.17 -23.03
CA GLN A 212 -1.07 7.91 -23.06
C GLN A 212 -0.21 9.17 -22.88
N GLU A 213 -0.77 10.37 -23.03
CA GLU A 213 -0.05 11.64 -22.95
C GLU A 213 0.00 12.25 -21.56
N PHE A 214 -0.69 11.61 -20.59
CA PHE A 214 -0.67 12.05 -19.22
C PHE A 214 0.49 11.41 -18.46
N GLU A 215 1.32 12.26 -17.85
CA GLU A 215 2.46 11.87 -17.03
C GLU A 215 2.31 12.39 -15.59
N VAL A 216 2.98 11.78 -14.64
CA VAL A 216 3.02 12.31 -13.26
C VAL A 216 3.82 13.61 -13.28
N ALA A 217 3.22 14.71 -12.82
CA ALA A 217 3.83 16.02 -12.84
C ALA A 217 5.01 16.09 -11.83
N PRO A 218 6.25 16.36 -12.28
CA PRO A 218 7.41 16.51 -11.39
C PRO A 218 7.36 17.81 -10.58
N PHE A 219 6.66 18.83 -11.10
CA PHE A 219 6.56 20.14 -10.48
C PHE A 219 5.10 20.54 -10.25
N VAL A 220 4.86 21.28 -9.17
CA VAL A 220 3.50 21.69 -8.74
C VAL A 220 2.78 22.54 -9.79
N ASP A 221 3.49 23.38 -10.54
CA ASP A 221 2.92 24.21 -11.60
C ASP A 221 2.44 23.40 -12.83
N GLN A 222 2.97 22.20 -13.03
CA GLN A 222 2.55 21.26 -14.06
C GLN A 222 1.37 20.37 -13.62
N ALA A 223 1.13 20.27 -12.32
CA ALA A 223 0.14 19.38 -11.72
C ALA A 223 -1.29 19.95 -11.91
N LYS A 224 -1.86 19.75 -13.09
CA LYS A 224 -3.16 20.29 -13.52
C LYS A 224 -4.25 19.24 -13.69
N PHE A 225 -3.95 17.96 -13.60
CA PHE A 225 -4.92 16.90 -13.82
C PHE A 225 -4.94 15.90 -12.67
N ILE A 226 -6.13 15.39 -12.38
CA ILE A 226 -6.35 14.23 -11.50
C ILE A 226 -6.94 13.09 -12.30
N ARG A 227 -6.52 11.86 -11.98
CA ARG A 227 -7.12 10.66 -12.55
C ARG A 227 -8.39 10.30 -11.78
N VAL A 228 -9.51 10.23 -12.48
CA VAL A 228 -10.82 9.89 -11.92
C VAL A 228 -11.28 8.55 -12.49
N PHE A 229 -11.60 7.61 -11.61
CA PHE A 229 -12.16 6.34 -12.03
C PHE A 229 -13.65 6.46 -12.32
N LEU A 230 -14.04 5.97 -13.49
CA LEU A 230 -15.42 5.94 -13.90
C LEU A 230 -16.13 4.77 -13.20
N PRO A 231 -17.43 4.91 -12.85
CA PRO A 231 -18.19 3.85 -12.21
C PRO A 231 -18.47 2.72 -13.21
N ASN A 232 -17.54 1.80 -13.39
CA ASN A 232 -17.75 0.60 -14.17
C ASN A 232 -18.33 -0.50 -13.26
N ARG A 233 -19.38 -1.17 -13.71
CA ARG A 233 -20.09 -2.22 -12.98
C ARG A 233 -19.68 -3.65 -13.39
N ILE A 234 -18.70 -3.81 -14.26
CA ILE A 234 -18.17 -5.13 -14.63
C ILE A 234 -17.21 -5.59 -13.55
N TYR A 235 -17.57 -6.69 -12.88
CA TYR A 235 -16.74 -7.28 -11.83
C TYR A 235 -16.14 -8.60 -12.31
N ILE A 236 -14.83 -8.73 -12.17
CA ILE A 236 -14.09 -9.96 -12.47
C ILE A 236 -13.86 -10.71 -11.16
N LYS A 237 -14.23 -12.00 -11.12
CA LYS A 237 -13.95 -12.87 -9.98
C LYS A 237 -12.45 -13.12 -9.88
N THR A 238 -11.93 -13.04 -8.67
CA THR A 238 -10.49 -13.19 -8.42
C THR A 238 -10.22 -14.09 -7.24
N HIS A 239 -9.07 -14.72 -7.29
CA HIS A 239 -8.40 -15.30 -6.15
C HIS A 239 -7.11 -14.51 -5.88
N GLN A 240 -6.92 -14.09 -4.64
CA GLN A 240 -5.78 -13.29 -4.20
C GLN A 240 -4.92 -14.09 -3.24
N ASN A 241 -3.62 -14.11 -3.47
CA ASN A 241 -2.63 -14.62 -2.56
C ASN A 241 -1.70 -13.49 -2.13
N LYS A 242 -1.50 -13.38 -0.83
CA LYS A 242 -0.57 -12.43 -0.25
C LYS A 242 0.41 -13.16 0.64
N PHE A 243 1.69 -12.99 0.37
CA PHE A 243 2.76 -13.51 1.20
C PHE A 243 3.65 -12.37 1.65
N SER A 244 3.99 -12.34 2.92
CA SER A 244 4.99 -11.40 3.43
C SER A 244 5.94 -12.11 4.38
N GLN A 245 7.22 -11.81 4.23
CA GLN A 245 8.32 -12.33 5.04
C GLN A 245 9.17 -11.16 5.50
N SER A 246 9.36 -11.04 6.80
CA SER A 246 10.32 -10.12 7.41
C SER A 246 11.36 -10.91 8.19
N VAL A 247 12.63 -10.67 7.92
CA VAL A 247 13.75 -11.27 8.63
C VAL A 247 14.69 -10.17 9.10
N THR A 248 15.00 -10.18 10.39
CA THR A 248 15.95 -9.26 11.00
C THR A 248 17.09 -10.06 11.62
N LEU A 249 18.33 -9.70 11.27
CA LEU A 249 19.54 -10.21 11.90
C LEU A 249 20.11 -9.10 12.78
N ASN A 250 20.17 -9.36 14.10
CA ASN A 250 20.63 -8.39 15.09
C ASN A 250 21.66 -9.00 16.01
N ALA A 251 22.93 -8.77 15.72
CA ALA A 251 24.04 -9.31 16.48
C ALA A 251 24.48 -8.46 17.69
N ASN A 252 23.68 -7.45 18.08
CA ASN A 252 23.99 -6.53 19.19
C ASN A 252 24.30 -7.25 20.52
N GLN A 253 23.74 -8.43 20.75
CA GLN A 253 24.01 -9.25 21.94
C GLN A 253 25.49 -9.65 22.07
N TRP A 254 26.28 -9.57 21.01
CA TRP A 254 27.69 -9.89 20.97
C TRP A 254 28.61 -8.66 21.13
N GLN A 255 28.08 -7.51 21.47
CA GLN A 255 28.84 -6.26 21.57
C GLN A 255 30.00 -6.33 22.59
N ASN A 256 29.82 -7.10 23.66
CA ASN A 256 30.81 -7.31 24.72
C ASN A 256 31.71 -8.54 24.51
N GLU A 257 31.49 -9.29 23.43
CA GLU A 257 32.30 -10.45 23.07
C GLU A 257 33.62 -10.02 22.40
N LYS A 258 34.54 -10.99 22.18
CA LYS A 258 35.81 -10.76 21.49
C LYS A 258 35.84 -11.45 20.12
N GLY A 259 36.80 -11.07 19.28
CA GLY A 259 37.03 -11.69 17.97
C GLY A 259 35.88 -11.46 16.98
N VAL A 260 35.55 -12.49 16.21
CA VAL A 260 34.56 -12.44 15.13
C VAL A 260 33.16 -12.03 15.61
N LYS A 261 32.74 -12.46 16.80
CA LYS A 261 31.44 -12.11 17.37
C LYS A 261 31.33 -10.60 17.58
N LYS A 262 32.38 -9.96 18.11
CA LYS A 262 32.42 -8.51 18.26
C LYS A 262 32.34 -7.80 16.91
N LEU A 263 33.04 -8.29 15.88
CA LEU A 263 32.96 -7.75 14.53
C LEU A 263 31.53 -7.84 13.99
N LEU A 264 30.88 -8.99 14.13
CA LEU A 264 29.50 -9.18 13.69
C LEU A 264 28.50 -8.29 14.44
N SER A 265 28.78 -7.89 15.68
CA SER A 265 27.88 -7.01 16.46
C SER A 265 27.73 -5.59 15.87
N TYR A 266 28.62 -5.17 14.99
CA TYR A 266 28.50 -3.91 14.26
C TYR A 266 27.52 -3.97 13.08
N PHE A 267 27.14 -5.19 12.67
CA PHE A 267 26.24 -5.40 11.55
C PHE A 267 24.80 -5.64 11.99
N TYR A 268 23.88 -5.04 11.25
CA TYR A 268 22.46 -5.25 11.38
C TYR A 268 21.87 -5.44 9.98
N ASN A 269 21.10 -6.49 9.76
CA ASN A 269 20.44 -6.70 8.49
C ASN A 269 18.93 -6.79 8.69
N GLN A 270 18.19 -6.19 7.77
CA GLN A 270 16.74 -6.28 7.69
C GLN A 270 16.34 -6.58 6.27
N THR A 271 15.62 -7.68 6.10
CA THR A 271 15.03 -8.10 4.83
C THR A 271 13.51 -8.11 4.98
N ALA A 272 12.82 -7.50 4.05
CA ALA A 272 11.36 -7.58 3.93
C ALA A 272 11.00 -7.94 2.50
N PHE A 273 10.16 -8.95 2.35
CA PHE A 273 9.60 -9.38 1.09
C PHE A 273 8.08 -9.41 1.20
N ILE A 274 7.40 -8.84 0.21
CA ILE A 274 5.93 -8.87 0.10
C ILE A 274 5.59 -9.20 -1.34
N ILE A 275 4.64 -10.09 -1.52
CA ILE A 275 3.98 -10.31 -2.80
C ILE A 275 2.47 -10.40 -2.58
N ASP A 276 1.72 -9.62 -3.35
CA ASP A 276 0.26 -9.61 -3.42
C ASP A 276 -0.13 -9.85 -4.87
N ARG A 277 -0.73 -11.01 -5.15
CA ARG A 277 -1.06 -11.47 -6.49
C ARG A 277 -2.54 -11.77 -6.59
N LYS A 278 -3.18 -11.21 -7.61
CA LYS A 278 -4.60 -11.44 -7.93
C LYS A 278 -4.70 -12.13 -9.27
N THR A 279 -5.33 -13.29 -9.29
CA THR A 279 -5.56 -14.08 -10.49
C THR A 279 -7.05 -14.17 -10.78
N ARG A 280 -7.41 -14.33 -12.05
CA ARG A 280 -8.80 -14.62 -12.46
C ARG A 280 -9.22 -15.95 -11.86
N SER A 281 -10.42 -15.99 -11.30
CA SER A 281 -11.00 -17.21 -10.73
C SER A 281 -12.11 -17.74 -11.65
N ASP A 282 -11.90 -18.93 -12.21
CA ASP A 282 -12.85 -19.58 -13.12
C ASP A 282 -13.74 -20.62 -12.43
N GLY A 283 -13.70 -20.69 -11.09
CA GLY A 283 -14.54 -21.63 -10.33
C GLY A 283 -13.83 -22.30 -9.15
N ALA A 284 -13.78 -23.63 -9.09
CA ALA A 284 -13.39 -24.39 -7.90
C ALA A 284 -11.89 -24.48 -7.63
N ASN A 285 -11.06 -24.11 -8.58
CA ASN A 285 -9.61 -24.23 -8.42
C ASN A 285 -9.04 -22.98 -7.77
N PHE A 286 -8.39 -23.17 -6.62
CA PHE A 286 -7.67 -22.12 -5.90
C PHE A 286 -6.18 -22.26 -6.21
N GLU A 287 -5.60 -21.26 -6.85
CA GLU A 287 -4.17 -21.19 -6.97
C GLU A 287 -3.59 -20.66 -5.64
N LEU A 288 -2.96 -21.54 -4.87
CA LEU A 288 -2.45 -21.18 -3.54
C LEU A 288 -0.98 -20.75 -3.56
N ASN A 289 -0.28 -20.88 -4.70
CA ASN A 289 1.11 -20.48 -4.83
C ASN A 289 1.23 -18.99 -5.21
N PRO A 290 1.67 -18.09 -4.30
CA PRO A 290 1.85 -16.68 -4.63
C PRO A 290 2.99 -16.43 -5.63
N PHE A 291 3.86 -17.44 -5.86
CA PHE A 291 5.04 -17.34 -6.74
C PHE A 291 4.85 -18.00 -8.11
N SER A 292 3.66 -18.55 -8.41
CA SER A 292 3.47 -19.23 -9.68
C SER A 292 3.55 -18.28 -10.88
N GLY A 293 4.19 -18.74 -11.97
CA GLY A 293 4.69 -17.88 -13.04
C GLY A 293 3.78 -17.67 -14.24
N SER A 294 2.50 -18.12 -14.28
CA SER A 294 1.67 -17.87 -15.46
C SER A 294 1.13 -16.44 -15.49
N ASN A 295 1.58 -15.63 -16.46
CA ASN A 295 1.19 -14.22 -16.56
C ASN A 295 -0.21 -13.99 -17.14
N GLU A 296 -0.77 -14.92 -17.92
CA GLU A 296 -2.02 -14.72 -18.65
C GLU A 296 -3.26 -14.50 -17.76
N ASN A 297 -3.29 -15.14 -16.59
CA ASN A 297 -4.40 -15.03 -15.64
C ASN A 297 -4.16 -14.02 -14.52
N VAL A 298 -2.99 -13.35 -14.50
CA VAL A 298 -2.67 -12.38 -13.45
C VAL A 298 -3.29 -11.03 -13.79
N LEU A 299 -4.28 -10.64 -12.99
CA LEU A 299 -4.99 -9.37 -13.12
C LEU A 299 -4.35 -8.25 -12.29
N GLY A 300 -3.57 -8.61 -11.29
CA GLY A 300 -2.86 -7.66 -10.46
C GLY A 300 -1.70 -8.32 -9.73
N LEU A 301 -0.59 -7.60 -9.66
CA LEU A 301 0.62 -7.99 -8.94
C LEU A 301 1.19 -6.77 -8.23
N ASN A 302 1.56 -6.95 -6.97
CA ASN A 302 2.39 -6.00 -6.24
C ASN A 302 3.44 -6.82 -5.48
N SER A 303 4.69 -6.74 -5.92
CA SER A 303 5.82 -7.43 -5.30
C SER A 303 6.87 -6.42 -4.89
N SER A 304 7.37 -6.54 -3.67
CA SER A 304 8.44 -5.68 -3.14
C SER A 304 9.43 -6.50 -2.35
N LEU A 305 10.69 -6.38 -2.69
CA LEU A 305 11.82 -6.92 -1.94
C LEU A 305 12.71 -5.75 -1.48
N ARG A 306 12.94 -5.67 -0.19
CA ARG A 306 13.87 -4.74 0.40
C ARG A 306 14.84 -5.48 1.31
N ASN A 307 16.12 -5.33 1.05
CA ASN A 307 17.18 -5.74 1.97
C ASN A 307 18.01 -4.52 2.37
N SER A 308 18.32 -4.35 3.64
CA SER A 308 19.19 -3.29 4.13
C SER A 308 20.21 -3.87 5.10
N LEU A 309 21.47 -3.71 4.78
CA LEU A 309 22.61 -4.08 5.60
C LEU A 309 23.26 -2.80 6.15
N PHE A 310 23.31 -2.71 7.46
CA PHE A 310 23.89 -1.58 8.18
C PHE A 310 25.19 -2.00 8.87
N TYR A 311 26.20 -1.22 8.71
CA TYR A 311 27.41 -1.23 9.53
C TYR A 311 27.40 0.00 10.44
N ASN A 312 27.62 -0.19 11.73
CA ASN A 312 27.57 0.86 12.76
C ASN A 312 26.22 1.64 12.79
N ARG A 313 25.10 0.93 12.73
CA ARG A 313 23.78 1.52 12.77
C ARG A 313 23.61 2.48 13.94
N GLY A 314 23.18 3.72 13.67
CA GLY A 314 22.93 4.76 14.67
C GLY A 314 24.18 5.42 15.26
N LYS A 315 25.38 5.07 14.81
CA LYS A 315 26.61 5.76 15.20
C LYS A 315 26.96 6.84 14.18
N GLN A 316 27.24 8.05 14.68
CA GLN A 316 27.51 9.19 13.80
C GLN A 316 28.97 9.25 13.30
N ASN A 317 29.93 8.64 14.01
CA ASN A 317 31.33 8.73 13.65
C ASN A 317 31.61 8.20 12.25
N HIS A 318 31.10 7.02 11.94
CA HIS A 318 31.08 6.45 10.59
C HIS A 318 30.03 5.36 10.51
N SER A 319 29.29 5.35 9.45
CA SER A 319 28.27 4.35 9.15
C SER A 319 28.22 4.06 7.67
N ILE A 320 27.93 2.80 7.34
CA ILE A 320 27.67 2.36 5.97
C ILE A 320 26.31 1.69 5.95
N THR A 321 25.51 2.04 4.96
CA THR A 321 24.24 1.37 4.67
C THR A 321 24.24 0.91 3.23
N TYR A 322 24.08 -0.38 3.03
CA TYR A 322 23.80 -0.94 1.72
C TYR A 322 22.33 -1.36 1.67
N SER A 323 21.61 -0.98 0.60
CA SER A 323 20.22 -1.36 0.41
C SER A 323 20.00 -1.89 -1.01
N TYR A 324 19.29 -2.99 -1.11
CA TYR A 324 18.70 -3.49 -2.36
C TYR A 324 17.20 -3.29 -2.29
N LEU A 325 16.64 -2.69 -3.32
CA LEU A 325 15.20 -2.45 -3.49
C LEU A 325 14.77 -3.01 -4.83
N GLU A 326 13.67 -3.76 -4.83
CA GLU A 326 13.01 -4.23 -6.06
C GLU A 326 11.51 -4.13 -5.86
N ASN A 327 10.81 -3.49 -6.79
CA ASN A 327 9.36 -3.40 -6.81
C ASN A 327 8.86 -3.80 -8.20
N LYS A 328 7.82 -4.64 -8.24
CA LYS A 328 7.13 -5.01 -9.47
C LYS A 328 5.64 -4.84 -9.26
N THR A 329 4.99 -4.15 -10.18
CA THR A 329 3.53 -3.97 -10.16
C THR A 329 2.94 -4.35 -11.51
N LYS A 330 1.75 -4.97 -11.49
CA LYS A 330 0.92 -5.18 -12.65
C LYS A 330 -0.50 -4.75 -12.32
N ASN A 331 -1.10 -3.95 -13.17
CA ASN A 331 -2.46 -3.49 -13.02
C ASN A 331 -3.25 -3.78 -14.30
N LEU A 332 -4.43 -4.36 -14.16
CA LEU A 332 -5.36 -4.48 -15.25
C LEU A 332 -6.27 -3.25 -15.27
N LEU A 333 -6.17 -2.49 -16.34
CA LEU A 333 -7.03 -1.35 -16.65
C LEU A 333 -8.00 -1.74 -17.76
N SER A 334 -9.05 -0.96 -18.01
CA SER A 334 -9.94 -1.17 -19.16
C SER A 334 -9.22 -1.09 -20.50
N ILE A 335 -8.13 -0.34 -20.52
CA ILE A 335 -7.25 -0.08 -21.66
C ILE A 335 -6.09 -1.10 -21.80
N GLY A 336 -6.15 -2.24 -21.12
CA GLY A 336 -5.09 -3.26 -21.13
C GLY A 336 -4.28 -3.33 -19.84
N SER A 337 -3.32 -4.23 -19.79
CA SER A 337 -2.42 -4.39 -18.64
C SER A 337 -1.24 -3.43 -18.72
N GLN A 338 -0.82 -2.95 -17.57
CA GLN A 338 0.40 -2.17 -17.40
C GLN A 338 1.28 -2.82 -16.34
N GLU A 339 2.52 -3.09 -16.69
CA GLU A 339 3.55 -3.63 -15.79
C GLU A 339 4.62 -2.57 -15.55
N ALA A 340 5.07 -2.43 -14.30
CA ALA A 340 6.19 -1.58 -13.94
C ALA A 340 7.14 -2.33 -13.02
N ALA A 341 8.43 -2.26 -13.31
CA ALA A 341 9.49 -2.88 -12.54
C ALA A 341 10.58 -1.84 -12.22
N ASN A 342 10.94 -1.74 -10.94
CA ASN A 342 12.00 -0.87 -10.48
C ASN A 342 12.96 -1.66 -9.59
N SER A 343 14.26 -1.58 -9.84
CA SER A 343 15.27 -2.13 -8.94
C SER A 343 16.46 -1.19 -8.77
N SER A 344 17.08 -1.23 -7.60
CA SER A 344 18.26 -0.42 -7.31
C SER A 344 19.12 -1.04 -6.24
N HIS A 345 20.44 -0.94 -6.40
CA HIS A 345 21.43 -1.10 -5.36
C HIS A 345 21.86 0.28 -4.88
N GLN A 346 21.85 0.50 -3.58
CA GLN A 346 22.16 1.78 -2.97
C GLN A 346 23.24 1.59 -1.91
N LEU A 347 24.26 2.41 -1.94
CA LEU A 347 25.31 2.46 -0.93
C LEU A 347 25.37 3.87 -0.36
N GLN A 348 25.22 4.00 0.93
CA GLN A 348 25.35 5.27 1.65
C GLN A 348 26.46 5.15 2.69
N TYR A 349 27.39 6.07 2.64
CA TYR A 349 28.44 6.26 3.63
C TYR A 349 28.28 7.61 4.30
N ASN A 350 28.40 7.67 5.63
CA ASN A 350 28.42 8.90 6.40
C ASN A 350 29.58 8.88 7.38
N HIS A 351 30.29 10.01 7.48
CA HIS A 351 31.39 10.21 8.41
C HIS A 351 31.31 11.59 9.06
N LEU A 352 31.15 11.60 10.37
CA LEU A 352 31.15 12.84 11.16
C LEU A 352 32.56 13.11 11.69
N TYR A 353 33.14 14.20 11.22
CA TYR A 353 34.46 14.68 11.64
C TYR A 353 34.31 15.90 12.55
N GLN A 354 35.06 15.93 13.66
CA GLN A 354 35.10 17.03 14.65
C GLN A 354 33.74 17.54 15.09
N LYS A 355 32.72 16.65 15.14
CA LYS A 355 31.34 16.94 15.54
C LYS A 355 30.57 17.96 14.67
N SER A 356 31.23 18.62 13.73
CA SER A 356 30.68 19.71 12.92
C SER A 356 30.67 19.41 11.42
N TRP A 357 31.58 18.58 10.92
CA TRP A 357 31.65 18.25 9.51
C TRP A 357 31.13 16.85 9.24
N LEU A 358 30.04 16.75 8.49
CA LEU A 358 29.48 15.48 8.07
C LEU A 358 29.77 15.27 6.58
N PHE A 359 30.60 14.28 6.27
CA PHE A 359 30.85 13.82 4.91
C PHE A 359 29.91 12.70 4.57
N GLY A 360 29.14 12.88 3.50
CA GLY A 360 28.21 11.89 2.96
C GLY A 360 28.65 11.47 1.55
N PHE A 361 28.47 10.20 1.24
CA PHE A 361 28.61 9.69 -0.12
C PHE A 361 27.44 8.73 -0.40
N PHE A 362 26.74 8.97 -1.48
CA PHE A 362 25.64 8.12 -1.93
C PHE A 362 25.94 7.63 -3.35
N ALA A 363 25.82 6.32 -3.56
CA ALA A 363 25.91 5.69 -4.86
C ALA A 363 24.67 4.81 -5.08
N LYS A 364 24.11 4.84 -6.27
CA LYS A 364 22.89 4.09 -6.63
C LYS A 364 23.00 3.58 -8.05
N THR A 365 22.65 2.30 -8.27
CA THR A 365 22.28 1.81 -9.61
C THR A 365 20.78 1.98 -9.80
N ILE A 366 20.34 2.25 -11.02
CA ILE A 366 18.95 2.48 -11.38
C ILE A 366 18.60 1.49 -12.48
N LYS A 367 17.50 0.78 -12.29
CA LYS A 367 16.84 0.01 -13.35
C LYS A 367 15.34 0.20 -13.20
N THR A 368 14.71 0.78 -14.24
CA THR A 368 13.27 1.07 -14.26
C THR A 368 12.71 0.70 -15.61
N ALA A 369 11.71 -0.18 -15.62
CA ALA A 369 11.03 -0.60 -16.84
C ALA A 369 9.52 -0.40 -16.70
N ILE A 370 8.88 0.05 -17.78
CA ILE A 370 7.42 0.06 -17.95
C ILE A 370 7.09 -0.66 -19.24
N GLU A 371 6.10 -1.55 -19.15
CA GLU A 371 5.50 -2.22 -20.29
C GLU A 371 3.99 -2.04 -20.23
N SER A 372 3.43 -1.50 -21.31
CA SER A 372 2.00 -1.22 -21.48
C SER A 372 1.49 -1.97 -22.67
N GLU A 373 0.43 -2.77 -22.51
CA GLU A 373 -0.11 -3.63 -23.55
C GLU A 373 -0.58 -2.86 -24.79
N ASN A 374 -1.24 -1.70 -24.57
CA ASN A 374 -1.87 -0.92 -25.65
C ASN A 374 -1.20 0.43 -25.91
N PHE A 375 -0.16 0.79 -25.18
CA PHE A 375 0.56 2.08 -25.35
C PHE A 375 2.06 1.83 -25.43
N SER A 376 2.52 1.30 -26.55
CA SER A 376 3.92 0.93 -26.77
C SER A 376 4.88 2.13 -26.70
N GLU A 377 4.41 3.33 -26.98
CA GLU A 377 5.17 4.57 -26.89
C GLU A 377 5.57 4.93 -25.46
N LYS A 378 4.87 4.37 -24.46
CA LYS A 378 5.22 4.52 -23.04
C LYS A 378 6.22 3.47 -22.54
N ASN A 379 6.55 2.48 -23.35
CA ASN A 379 7.43 1.40 -22.95
C ASN A 379 8.88 1.89 -22.89
N TYR A 380 9.56 1.57 -21.80
CA TYR A 380 10.99 1.83 -21.64
C TYR A 380 11.64 0.81 -20.69
N ASP A 381 12.95 0.60 -20.84
CA ASP A 381 13.82 -0.11 -19.92
C ASP A 381 15.06 0.75 -19.64
N ILE A 382 14.96 1.64 -18.66
CA ILE A 382 16.00 2.60 -18.33
C ILE A 382 16.93 1.98 -17.27
N SER A 383 18.22 1.94 -17.58
CA SER A 383 19.28 1.57 -16.66
C SER A 383 20.23 2.75 -16.44
N GLY A 384 20.93 2.78 -15.30
CA GLY A 384 21.84 3.85 -15.02
C GLY A 384 22.48 3.79 -13.63
N TYR A 385 23.23 4.84 -13.31
CA TYR A 385 23.84 5.02 -12.00
C TYR A 385 23.83 6.49 -11.57
N GLN A 386 23.91 6.67 -10.28
CA GLN A 386 23.96 7.98 -9.61
C GLN A 386 25.08 7.96 -8.56
N LEU A 387 25.90 9.00 -8.52
CA LEU A 387 26.95 9.23 -7.52
C LEU A 387 26.73 10.60 -6.92
N ALA A 388 26.61 10.70 -5.60
CA ALA A 388 26.27 11.96 -4.93
C ALA A 388 27.12 12.17 -3.65
N PRO A 389 28.33 12.76 -3.76
CA PRO A 389 29.07 13.26 -2.62
C PRO A 389 28.40 14.50 -2.02
N LYS A 390 28.42 14.58 -0.69
CA LYS A 390 27.87 15.69 0.08
C LYS A 390 28.76 16.05 1.27
N ILE A 391 28.90 17.35 1.53
CA ILE A 391 29.57 17.89 2.70
C ILE A 391 28.57 18.76 3.44
N SER A 392 28.35 18.48 4.73
CA SER A 392 27.46 19.25 5.59
C SER A 392 28.25 19.86 6.73
N TYR A 393 28.05 21.15 6.96
CA TYR A 393 28.53 21.81 8.17
C TYR A 393 27.41 21.96 9.18
N LEU A 394 27.58 21.36 10.35
CA LEU A 394 26.60 21.34 11.44
C LEU A 394 26.93 22.49 12.41
N PHE A 395 26.23 23.61 12.30
CA PHE A 395 26.36 24.73 13.23
C PHE A 395 25.87 24.35 14.63
N SER A 396 24.84 23.53 14.67
CA SER A 396 24.22 22.99 15.88
C SER A 396 23.51 21.66 15.57
N LYS A 397 22.86 21.07 16.58
CA LYS A 397 21.98 19.91 16.36
C LYS A 397 20.80 20.20 15.42
N ASN A 398 20.45 21.48 15.30
CA ASN A 398 19.24 21.94 14.63
C ASN A 398 19.53 22.79 13.39
N THR A 399 20.80 23.03 13.06
CA THR A 399 21.18 23.93 11.96
C THR A 399 22.30 23.30 11.17
N SER A 400 22.09 23.15 9.88
CA SER A 400 23.10 22.64 8.95
C SER A 400 23.11 23.40 7.64
N TRP A 401 24.26 23.40 7.01
CA TRP A 401 24.47 23.87 5.67
C TRP A 401 25.16 22.78 4.86
N ASP A 402 24.58 22.44 3.73
CA ASP A 402 24.99 21.35 2.86
C ASP A 402 25.50 21.88 1.53
N LEU A 403 26.60 21.33 1.04
CA LEU A 403 27.07 21.42 -0.34
C LEU A 403 27.06 20.02 -0.92
N PHE A 404 26.51 19.86 -2.12
CA PHE A 404 26.44 18.57 -2.77
C PHE A 404 26.67 18.65 -4.27
N TYR A 405 27.19 17.58 -4.80
CA TYR A 405 27.30 17.31 -6.23
C TYR A 405 26.65 15.97 -6.53
N GLU A 406 26.00 15.84 -7.67
CA GLU A 406 25.37 14.62 -8.12
C GLU A 406 25.69 14.41 -9.61
N LEU A 407 26.22 13.25 -9.93
CA LEU A 407 26.41 12.76 -11.28
C LEU A 407 25.41 11.63 -11.51
N GLN A 408 24.55 11.75 -12.53
CA GLN A 408 23.61 10.71 -12.93
C GLN A 408 23.80 10.40 -14.41
N LYS A 409 23.88 9.10 -14.73
CA LYS A 409 23.81 8.61 -16.10
C LYS A 409 22.63 7.65 -16.22
N LYS A 410 21.80 7.84 -17.24
CA LYS A 410 20.68 6.97 -17.60
C LYS A 410 20.78 6.62 -19.08
N GLU A 411 20.32 5.41 -19.43
CA GLU A 411 20.28 4.91 -20.80
C GLU A 411 19.04 4.03 -20.96
N ASN A 412 18.23 4.30 -21.98
CA ASN A 412 17.11 3.44 -22.34
C ASN A 412 17.62 2.28 -23.19
N GLN A 413 17.31 1.05 -22.78
CA GLN A 413 17.81 -0.19 -23.41
C GLN A 413 16.96 -0.64 -24.60
N ILE A 414 15.82 0.01 -24.82
CA ILE A 414 14.88 -0.32 -25.90
C ILE A 414 14.56 0.92 -26.73
N GLY A 415 13.95 0.72 -27.90
CA GLY A 415 13.56 1.83 -28.79
C GLY A 415 14.76 2.55 -29.41
N VAL A 416 14.82 3.85 -29.27
CA VAL A 416 15.86 4.72 -29.88
C VAL A 416 17.13 4.79 -29.03
N SER A 417 17.15 4.13 -27.86
CA SER A 417 18.29 4.08 -26.93
C SER A 417 18.71 5.49 -26.45
N GLU A 418 17.75 6.25 -25.96
CA GLU A 418 17.98 7.59 -25.42
C GLU A 418 19.00 7.57 -24.26
N THR A 419 19.85 8.57 -24.17
CA THR A 419 20.83 8.71 -23.10
C THR A 419 20.73 10.04 -22.39
N LEU A 420 20.96 10.03 -21.08
CA LEU A 420 21.07 11.22 -20.24
C LEU A 420 22.35 11.19 -19.41
N LEU A 421 23.14 12.25 -19.48
CA LEU A 421 24.18 12.57 -18.54
C LEU A 421 23.83 13.87 -17.83
N GLN A 422 23.55 13.79 -16.53
CA GLN A 422 23.19 14.93 -15.69
C GLN A 422 24.24 15.19 -14.63
N ASN A 423 24.67 16.45 -14.54
CA ASN A 423 25.48 16.97 -13.44
C ASN A 423 24.61 17.95 -12.65
N ARG A 424 24.55 17.80 -11.34
CA ARG A 424 23.84 18.68 -10.44
C ARG A 424 24.77 19.17 -9.35
N PHE A 425 24.86 20.49 -9.18
CA PHE A 425 25.50 21.15 -8.07
C PHE A 425 24.45 21.85 -7.23
N GLY A 426 24.54 21.73 -5.93
CA GLY A 426 23.56 22.39 -5.10
C GLY A 426 24.05 22.73 -3.71
N THR A 427 23.31 23.62 -3.09
CA THR A 427 23.48 23.99 -1.69
C THR A 427 22.13 23.98 -0.99
N ALA A 428 22.12 23.52 0.26
CA ALA A 428 20.93 23.53 1.08
C ALA A 428 21.23 24.04 2.48
N PHE A 429 20.29 24.78 3.04
CA PHE A 429 20.32 25.25 4.42
C PHE A 429 19.10 24.70 5.15
N SER A 430 19.33 24.17 6.36
CA SER A 430 18.26 23.66 7.22
C SER A 430 18.41 24.22 8.62
N TYR A 431 17.31 24.77 9.14
CA TYR A 431 17.17 25.25 10.51
C TYR A 431 15.89 24.74 11.13
N SER A 432 15.99 24.17 12.33
CA SER A 432 14.83 23.72 13.12
C SER A 432 14.96 24.29 14.53
N GLY A 433 14.25 25.39 14.79
CA GLY A 433 14.30 26.11 16.07
C GLY A 433 13.21 25.68 17.04
N ASP A 434 13.21 26.34 18.20
CA ASP A 434 12.15 26.18 19.21
C ASP A 434 10.78 26.61 18.66
N LYS A 435 9.69 26.12 19.29
CA LYS A 435 8.30 26.39 18.88
C LYS A 435 8.00 25.99 17.44
N LYS A 436 8.59 24.86 16.99
CA LYS A 436 8.40 24.30 15.64
C LYS A 436 8.68 25.29 14.50
N PHE A 437 9.63 26.19 14.67
CA PHE A 437 10.11 27.01 13.58
C PHE A 437 11.06 26.17 12.70
N ILE A 438 10.69 25.95 11.44
CA ILE A 438 11.49 25.22 10.45
C ILE A 438 11.73 26.15 9.27
N LEU A 439 12.97 26.26 8.84
CA LEU A 439 13.37 26.98 7.65
C LEU A 439 14.30 26.07 6.84
N ASN A 440 13.89 25.68 5.64
CA ASN A 440 14.70 24.92 4.70
C ASN A 440 14.77 25.67 3.37
N GLY A 441 15.99 25.86 2.89
CA GLY A 441 16.25 26.44 1.59
C GLY A 441 17.19 25.54 0.78
N GLU A 442 16.95 25.44 -0.52
CA GLU A 442 17.79 24.69 -1.45
C GLU A 442 17.88 25.43 -2.78
N VAL A 443 19.06 25.46 -3.37
CA VAL A 443 19.32 25.91 -4.74
C VAL A 443 20.14 24.85 -5.44
N SER A 444 19.71 24.46 -6.64
CA SER A 444 20.37 23.43 -7.44
C SER A 444 20.53 23.89 -8.89
N PHE A 445 21.74 23.77 -9.40
CA PHE A 445 22.07 23.98 -10.79
C PHE A 445 22.28 22.64 -11.48
N TYR A 446 21.67 22.43 -12.62
CA TYR A 446 21.76 21.22 -13.44
C TYR A 446 22.36 21.51 -14.78
N GLN A 447 23.18 20.58 -15.26
CA GLN A 447 23.65 20.52 -16.63
C GLN A 447 23.26 19.16 -17.21
N ASN A 448 22.32 19.16 -18.13
CA ASN A 448 21.77 17.96 -18.76
C ASN A 448 22.30 17.85 -20.19
N LYS A 449 22.94 16.70 -20.50
CA LYS A 449 23.21 16.28 -21.87
C LYS A 449 22.27 15.13 -22.18
N PHE A 450 21.31 15.35 -23.04
CA PHE A 450 20.34 14.36 -23.44
C PHE A 450 20.46 14.10 -24.95
N GLU A 451 20.49 12.83 -25.34
CA GLU A 451 20.47 12.36 -26.71
C GLU A 451 19.21 11.56 -26.94
N GLY A 452 18.33 12.02 -27.81
CA GLY A 452 17.02 11.42 -28.12
C GLY A 452 15.94 12.46 -28.34
N ASN A 453 14.66 12.03 -28.32
CA ASN A 453 13.52 12.91 -28.41
C ASN A 453 13.09 13.40 -27.02
N GLU A 454 13.33 14.69 -26.72
CA GLU A 454 12.91 15.31 -25.45
C GLU A 454 11.38 15.36 -25.28
N PHE A 455 10.65 15.46 -26.41
CA PHE A 455 9.18 15.50 -26.48
C PHE A 455 8.61 14.08 -26.64
N SER A 456 9.04 13.17 -25.78
CA SER A 456 8.52 11.82 -25.70
C SER A 456 8.30 11.42 -24.24
N SER A 457 7.49 10.40 -23.99
CA SER A 457 7.29 9.86 -22.65
C SER A 457 8.63 9.43 -22.00
N VAL A 458 9.54 8.84 -22.77
CA VAL A 458 10.87 8.45 -22.32
C VAL A 458 11.72 9.67 -21.98
N GLY A 459 11.76 10.68 -22.87
CA GLY A 459 12.49 11.93 -22.64
C GLY A 459 12.00 12.65 -21.38
N PHE A 460 10.70 12.77 -21.22
CA PHE A 460 10.08 13.37 -20.03
C PHE A 460 10.46 12.62 -18.75
N GLN A 461 10.42 11.29 -18.77
CA GLN A 461 10.78 10.44 -17.64
C GLN A 461 12.28 10.54 -17.28
N MET A 462 13.15 10.60 -18.27
CA MET A 462 14.61 10.70 -18.06
C MET A 462 15.02 12.07 -17.53
N LEU A 463 14.47 13.15 -18.10
CA LEU A 463 14.76 14.54 -17.75
C LEU A 463 14.03 15.01 -16.48
N GLU A 464 13.04 14.26 -16.01
CA GLU A 464 12.26 14.60 -14.80
C GLU A 464 11.62 15.99 -14.87
N GLY A 465 11.13 16.36 -16.06
CA GLY A 465 10.48 17.64 -16.35
C GLY A 465 11.42 18.85 -16.47
N LEU A 466 12.73 18.63 -16.44
CA LEU A 466 13.75 19.62 -16.82
C LEU A 466 13.98 19.57 -18.33
N GLN A 467 14.77 20.50 -18.83
CA GLN A 467 15.17 20.55 -20.24
C GLN A 467 16.63 20.13 -20.43
N THR A 468 17.01 19.82 -21.64
CA THR A 468 18.42 19.71 -22.03
C THR A 468 19.11 21.07 -21.84
N GLY A 469 20.42 21.05 -21.56
CA GLY A 469 21.21 22.25 -21.26
C GLY A 469 21.18 22.62 -19.78
N GLN A 470 21.20 23.90 -19.48
CA GLN A 470 21.31 24.43 -18.13
C GLN A 470 19.94 24.64 -17.49
N ASN A 471 19.80 24.17 -16.25
CA ASN A 471 18.58 24.38 -15.47
C ASN A 471 18.96 24.83 -14.05
N LEU A 472 18.18 25.72 -13.49
CA LEU A 472 18.29 26.19 -12.11
C LEU A 472 16.96 25.93 -11.39
N THR A 473 17.02 25.31 -10.21
CA THR A 473 15.86 25.14 -9.35
C THR A 473 16.15 25.69 -7.96
N TRP A 474 15.12 26.20 -7.31
CA TRP A 474 15.19 26.66 -5.93
C TRP A 474 13.92 26.33 -5.18
N ARG A 475 14.07 26.09 -3.88
CA ARG A 475 12.96 25.81 -2.98
C ARG A 475 13.21 26.47 -1.62
N LEU A 476 12.17 27.04 -1.04
CA LEU A 476 12.15 27.60 0.31
C LEU A 476 10.89 27.09 1.02
N LEU A 477 11.10 26.46 2.15
CA LEU A 477 10.04 26.02 3.07
C LEU A 477 10.21 26.76 4.39
N LEU A 478 9.17 27.45 4.83
CA LEU A 478 9.09 28.05 6.14
C LEU A 478 7.83 27.55 6.84
N GLN A 479 8.03 26.96 8.00
CA GLN A 479 6.93 26.54 8.87
C GLN A 479 7.13 27.16 10.25
N LYS A 480 6.07 27.73 10.83
CA LYS A 480 6.12 28.33 12.15
C LYS A 480 4.79 28.22 12.87
N ASN A 481 4.85 27.82 14.13
CA ASN A 481 3.73 28.00 15.04
C ASN A 481 3.73 29.46 15.52
N ILE A 482 2.74 30.25 15.13
CA ILE A 482 2.57 31.65 15.55
C ILE A 482 2.03 31.69 16.97
N THR A 483 1.02 30.85 17.23
CA THR A 483 0.42 30.65 18.57
C THR A 483 0.20 29.14 18.79
N GLN A 484 -0.27 28.77 19.99
CA GLN A 484 -0.67 27.37 20.23
C GLN A 484 -1.85 26.90 19.36
N PHE A 485 -2.57 27.84 18.73
CA PHE A 485 -3.75 27.58 17.90
C PHE A 485 -3.56 27.90 16.43
N LEU A 486 -2.41 28.48 16.03
CA LEU A 486 -2.20 28.96 14.67
C LEU A 486 -0.81 28.58 14.14
N ASP A 487 -0.79 27.77 13.10
CA ASP A 487 0.40 27.42 12.33
C ASP A 487 0.37 28.09 10.96
N ILE A 488 1.52 28.58 10.50
CA ILE A 488 1.75 29.02 9.13
C ILE A 488 2.75 28.09 8.46
N ASN A 489 2.44 27.69 7.24
CA ASN A 489 3.34 26.97 6.36
C ASN A 489 3.42 27.72 5.02
N PHE A 490 4.62 28.17 4.68
CA PHE A 490 4.94 28.83 3.43
C PHE A 490 5.88 27.94 2.62
N ASN A 491 5.48 27.58 1.42
CA ASN A 491 6.30 26.84 0.48
C ASN A 491 6.45 27.66 -0.80
N TYR A 492 7.67 27.93 -1.20
CA TYR A 492 8.00 28.64 -2.43
C TYR A 492 9.03 27.84 -3.19
N GLN A 493 8.80 27.65 -4.46
CA GLN A 493 9.72 26.98 -5.37
C GLN A 493 9.74 27.66 -6.71
N GLY A 494 10.84 27.53 -7.42
CA GLY A 494 10.92 28.00 -8.78
C GLY A 494 11.94 27.23 -9.58
N ARG A 495 11.85 27.38 -10.88
CA ARG A 495 12.79 26.80 -11.83
C ARG A 495 12.98 27.73 -13.02
N LYS A 496 14.15 27.62 -13.64
CA LYS A 496 14.50 28.28 -14.88
C LYS A 496 15.34 27.34 -15.72
N SER A 497 14.96 27.11 -16.95
CA SER A 497 15.78 26.43 -17.95
C SER A 497 16.40 27.43 -18.90
N GLU A 498 17.40 27.02 -19.64
CA GLU A 498 18.18 27.88 -20.53
C GLU A 498 17.30 28.62 -21.55
N THR A 499 16.30 27.95 -22.09
CA THR A 499 15.41 28.45 -23.14
C THR A 499 14.07 28.94 -22.62
N SER A 500 13.77 28.83 -21.31
CA SER A 500 12.48 29.18 -20.73
C SER A 500 12.54 30.37 -19.78
N GLN A 501 11.41 31.03 -19.58
CA GLN A 501 11.26 32.03 -18.53
C GLN A 501 11.27 31.34 -17.15
N ALA A 502 11.66 32.09 -16.11
CA ALA A 502 11.59 31.60 -14.74
C ALA A 502 10.13 31.37 -14.34
N ILE A 503 9.87 30.20 -13.78
CA ILE A 503 8.57 29.82 -13.25
C ILE A 503 8.67 29.85 -11.72
N HIS A 504 7.71 30.51 -11.09
CA HIS A 504 7.63 30.68 -9.64
C HIS A 504 6.31 30.13 -9.14
N THR A 505 6.35 29.29 -8.13
CA THR A 505 5.18 28.71 -7.48
C THR A 505 5.26 28.95 -5.98
N GLY A 506 4.22 29.53 -5.39
CA GLY A 506 4.13 29.78 -3.96
C GLY A 506 2.80 29.28 -3.39
N ASN A 507 2.86 28.70 -2.20
CA ASN A 507 1.69 28.27 -1.44
C ASN A 507 1.84 28.73 0.00
N VAL A 508 0.79 29.34 0.55
CA VAL A 508 0.67 29.71 1.96
C VAL A 508 -0.52 28.96 2.55
N GLN A 509 -0.24 28.17 3.57
CA GLN A 509 -1.27 27.44 4.32
C GLN A 509 -1.32 27.95 5.74
N LEU A 510 -2.49 28.41 6.17
CA LEU A 510 -2.81 28.73 7.55
C LEU A 510 -3.63 27.58 8.15
N ARG A 511 -3.20 27.07 9.28
CA ARG A 511 -3.91 26.00 9.99
C ARG A 511 -4.30 26.47 11.37
N VAL A 512 -5.59 26.53 11.63
CA VAL A 512 -6.16 26.95 12.91
C VAL A 512 -6.70 25.73 13.64
N TYR A 513 -6.36 25.61 14.92
CA TYR A 513 -6.85 24.55 15.81
C TYR A 513 -7.85 25.16 16.79
N PHE A 514 -9.04 24.59 16.89
CA PHE A 514 -10.12 25.02 17.78
C PHE A 514 -10.26 24.09 18.98
#